data_727834d81ef042b8f1ab2f6d06abe8c4
#
_entry.id   727834d81ef042b8f1ab2f6d06abe8c4
#
_cell.length_a   1.000
_cell.length_b   1.000
_cell.length_c   1.000
_cell.angle_alpha   90.00
_cell.angle_beta   90.00
_cell.angle_gamma   90.00
#
_symmetry.space_group_name_H-M   'P 1'
#
loop_
_entity.id
_entity.type
_entity.pdbx_description
1 polymer ?
#
loop_
_entity_poly.entity_id
_entity_poly.type
_entity_poly.pdbx_seq_one_letter_code
_entity_poly.pdbx_strand_id
1 'polypeptide(L)'
;LPEVESEYEKKNAVDFLTELLEREKISIIALGPMTNLAKVFSRKPELITNVEEMVSMGGSFKSHGNCSPVAEYNYWCDPDAAAVVYDLFAKAGSKIHMIGLDVTREIVLTPNRLEYMCRLDPEVGEFIRKITGFYMDFHWEQEGIIGCVINDPLAVAYFIDRSMCDGFDSFTVVATDGVCRGQTVVDSMNFWKKEPNSRILTETDSERFFAFFMERVLRKNDGSRWKKDEFKLLHEL
;
A
#
# COMPACT_ATOMS: atom_id res chain seq x y z
N LEU A 1 6.41 -16.68 16.15
CA LEU A 1 5.03 -16.63 15.69
C LEU A 1 4.27 -17.78 16.36
N PRO A 2 2.98 -17.59 16.73
CA PRO A 2 2.15 -18.68 17.27
C PRO A 2 1.97 -19.77 16.21
N GLU A 3 1.72 -20.99 16.67
CA GLU A 3 1.34 -22.10 15.77
C GLU A 3 -0.03 -21.79 15.17
N VAL A 4 -0.18 -22.04 13.87
CA VAL A 4 -1.41 -21.81 13.13
C VAL A 4 -2.17 -23.13 13.03
N GLU A 5 -3.33 -23.19 13.67
CA GLU A 5 -4.20 -24.38 13.65
C GLU A 5 -5.14 -24.44 12.43
N SER A 6 -5.30 -23.31 11.70
CA SER A 6 -6.17 -23.23 10.52
C SER A 6 -5.50 -23.76 9.26
N GLU A 7 -6.25 -24.50 8.44
CA GLU A 7 -5.78 -24.87 7.11
C GLU A 7 -5.80 -23.66 6.16
N TYR A 8 -4.77 -23.51 5.33
CA TYR A 8 -4.77 -22.51 4.26
C TYR A 8 -5.57 -22.99 3.05
N GLU A 9 -6.05 -22.05 2.23
CA GLU A 9 -6.68 -22.35 0.94
C GLU A 9 -5.67 -23.05 0.01
N LYS A 10 -6.03 -24.26 -0.48
CA LYS A 10 -5.12 -25.09 -1.31
C LYS A 10 -5.09 -24.66 -2.76
N LYS A 11 -6.09 -23.89 -3.21
CA LYS A 11 -6.14 -23.35 -4.56
C LYS A 11 -5.07 -22.27 -4.72
N ASN A 12 -4.39 -22.21 -5.88
CA ASN A 12 -3.46 -21.12 -6.13
C ASN A 12 -4.21 -19.78 -6.25
N ALA A 13 -3.51 -18.68 -5.92
CA ALA A 13 -4.12 -17.36 -5.83
C ALA A 13 -4.77 -16.88 -7.14
N VAL A 14 -4.20 -17.24 -8.30
CA VAL A 14 -4.74 -16.82 -9.62
C VAL A 14 -6.09 -17.48 -9.88
N ASP A 15 -6.20 -18.79 -9.64
CA ASP A 15 -7.45 -19.52 -9.89
C ASP A 15 -8.51 -19.13 -8.84
N PHE A 16 -8.13 -18.95 -7.58
CA PHE A 16 -9.02 -18.47 -6.53
C PHE A 16 -9.60 -17.10 -6.87
N LEU A 17 -8.75 -16.14 -7.22
CA LEU A 17 -9.17 -14.78 -7.53
C LEU A 17 -10.00 -14.71 -8.83
N THR A 18 -9.65 -15.54 -9.84
CA THR A 18 -10.44 -15.66 -11.06
C THR A 18 -11.87 -16.10 -10.76
N GLU A 19 -12.03 -17.19 -10.02
CA GLU A 19 -13.36 -17.72 -9.67
C GLU A 19 -14.16 -16.76 -8.77
N LEU A 20 -13.48 -16.04 -7.88
CA LEU A 20 -14.12 -15.05 -7.02
C LEU A 20 -14.69 -13.89 -7.86
N LEU A 21 -13.88 -13.34 -8.76
CA LEU A 21 -14.30 -12.26 -9.66
C LEU A 21 -15.37 -12.70 -10.69
N GLU A 22 -15.45 -13.98 -11.04
CA GLU A 22 -16.53 -14.50 -11.87
C GLU A 22 -17.89 -14.54 -11.16
N ARG A 23 -17.88 -14.64 -9.83
CA ARG A 23 -19.10 -14.76 -9.03
C ARG A 23 -19.63 -13.44 -8.49
N GLU A 24 -18.73 -12.53 -8.13
CA GLU A 24 -19.09 -11.31 -7.42
C GLU A 24 -18.12 -10.17 -7.70
N LYS A 25 -18.60 -8.95 -7.48
CA LYS A 25 -17.75 -7.77 -7.48
C LYS A 25 -17.00 -7.66 -6.17
N ILE A 26 -15.71 -7.37 -6.26
CA ILE A 26 -14.84 -7.19 -5.09
C ILE A 26 -13.95 -5.97 -5.26
N SER A 27 -13.53 -5.39 -4.14
CA SER A 27 -12.42 -4.43 -4.11
C SER A 27 -11.11 -5.17 -3.84
N ILE A 28 -10.01 -4.68 -4.41
CA ILE A 28 -8.68 -5.28 -4.30
C ILE A 28 -7.72 -4.28 -3.66
N ILE A 29 -7.04 -4.71 -2.60
CA ILE A 29 -5.89 -3.98 -2.05
C ILE A 29 -4.63 -4.80 -2.36
N ALA A 30 -3.84 -4.35 -3.34
CA ALA A 30 -2.59 -5.00 -3.72
C ALA A 30 -1.44 -4.43 -2.88
N LEU A 31 -0.86 -5.27 -2.02
CA LEU A 31 0.22 -4.91 -1.08
C LEU A 31 1.57 -5.52 -1.48
N GLY A 32 1.68 -6.02 -2.70
CA GLY A 32 2.89 -6.64 -3.24
C GLY A 32 2.92 -6.60 -4.76
N PRO A 33 3.89 -7.29 -5.41
CA PRO A 33 3.99 -7.35 -6.86
C PRO A 33 2.71 -7.82 -7.54
N MET A 34 2.38 -7.20 -8.67
CA MET A 34 1.11 -7.42 -9.37
C MET A 34 1.06 -8.72 -10.21
N THR A 35 1.99 -9.64 -10.04
CA THR A 35 2.12 -10.87 -10.85
C THR A 35 0.82 -11.69 -10.90
N ASN A 36 0.16 -11.88 -9.75
CA ASN A 36 -1.09 -12.64 -9.70
C ASN A 36 -2.22 -11.91 -10.44
N LEU A 37 -2.35 -10.60 -10.25
CA LEU A 37 -3.35 -9.75 -10.91
C LEU A 37 -3.14 -9.73 -12.43
N ALA A 38 -1.89 -9.56 -12.87
CA ALA A 38 -1.55 -9.61 -14.30
C ALA A 38 -1.95 -10.93 -14.93
N LYS A 39 -1.72 -12.06 -14.25
CA LYS A 39 -2.14 -13.39 -14.74
C LYS A 39 -3.65 -13.53 -14.83
N VAL A 40 -4.41 -13.06 -13.84
CA VAL A 40 -5.87 -13.08 -13.83
C VAL A 40 -6.41 -12.26 -15.01
N PHE A 41 -6.03 -11.00 -15.08
CA PHE A 41 -6.57 -10.05 -16.06
C PHE A 41 -6.04 -10.26 -17.48
N SER A 42 -4.86 -10.87 -17.67
CA SER A 42 -4.41 -11.29 -19.00
C SER A 42 -5.18 -12.50 -19.53
N ARG A 43 -5.64 -13.40 -18.63
CA ARG A 43 -6.48 -14.55 -19.01
C ARG A 43 -7.93 -14.15 -19.30
N LYS A 44 -8.47 -13.24 -18.49
CA LYS A 44 -9.87 -12.79 -18.53
C LYS A 44 -9.97 -11.28 -18.29
N PRO A 45 -9.65 -10.45 -19.30
CA PRO A 45 -9.66 -8.99 -19.15
C PRO A 45 -11.02 -8.41 -18.72
N GLU A 46 -12.11 -9.08 -19.11
CA GLU A 46 -13.48 -8.70 -18.76
C GLU A 46 -13.73 -8.67 -17.24
N LEU A 47 -12.96 -9.44 -16.46
CA LEU A 47 -13.10 -9.47 -14.99
C LEU A 47 -12.74 -8.15 -14.31
N ILE A 48 -12.04 -7.24 -15.01
CA ILE A 48 -11.77 -5.90 -14.48
C ILE A 48 -13.08 -5.16 -14.17
N THR A 49 -14.15 -5.41 -14.93
CA THR A 49 -15.46 -4.79 -14.67
C THR A 49 -16.12 -5.27 -13.38
N ASN A 50 -15.61 -6.35 -12.79
CA ASN A 50 -16.02 -6.88 -11.48
C ASN A 50 -15.10 -6.44 -10.34
N VAL A 51 -14.07 -5.63 -10.64
CA VAL A 51 -13.30 -4.92 -9.62
C VAL A 51 -14.00 -3.61 -9.30
N GLU A 52 -14.59 -3.50 -8.11
CA GLU A 52 -15.25 -2.26 -7.68
C GLU A 52 -14.24 -1.13 -7.50
N GLU A 53 -13.11 -1.47 -6.90
CA GLU A 53 -12.02 -0.56 -6.64
C GLU A 53 -10.70 -1.30 -6.50
N MET A 54 -9.62 -0.70 -7.01
CA MET A 54 -8.26 -1.21 -6.83
C MET A 54 -7.37 -0.16 -6.17
N VAL A 55 -6.87 -0.48 -4.99
CA VAL A 55 -5.82 0.26 -4.28
C VAL A 55 -4.52 -0.54 -4.39
N SER A 56 -3.45 0.09 -4.80
CA SER A 56 -2.13 -0.55 -4.88
C SER A 56 -1.12 0.22 -4.04
N MET A 57 -0.51 -0.45 -3.06
CA MET A 57 0.74 0.02 -2.48
C MET A 57 1.86 -0.29 -3.47
N GLY A 58 2.45 0.73 -4.04
CA GLY A 58 3.53 0.61 -5.03
C GLY A 58 3.76 1.86 -5.85
N GLY A 59 4.90 1.90 -6.53
CA GLY A 59 5.28 3.00 -7.39
C GLY A 59 5.71 4.27 -6.67
N SER A 60 6.05 5.28 -7.47
CA SER A 60 6.39 6.64 -7.00
C SER A 60 6.16 7.65 -8.11
N PHE A 61 5.80 8.87 -7.77
CA PHE A 61 5.62 9.97 -8.73
C PHE A 61 6.82 10.93 -8.71
N LYS A 62 7.04 11.62 -7.60
CA LYS A 62 8.16 12.55 -7.40
C LYS A 62 9.22 12.04 -6.42
N SER A 63 8.83 11.07 -5.58
CA SER A 63 9.75 10.44 -4.66
C SER A 63 10.78 9.60 -5.45
N HIS A 64 12.01 9.55 -4.97
CA HIS A 64 12.99 8.56 -5.47
C HIS A 64 12.54 7.13 -5.15
N GLY A 65 13.11 6.14 -5.82
CA GLY A 65 12.86 4.73 -5.54
C GLY A 65 13.46 4.28 -4.20
N ASN A 66 13.13 3.05 -3.81
CA ASN A 66 13.71 2.35 -2.65
C ASN A 66 14.40 1.02 -3.03
N CYS A 67 14.33 0.63 -4.30
CA CYS A 67 15.01 -0.55 -4.87
C CYS A 67 15.97 -0.18 -5.99
N SER A 68 15.71 0.91 -6.68
CA SER A 68 16.59 1.55 -7.65
C SER A 68 16.43 3.06 -7.47
N PRO A 69 17.24 3.89 -8.16
CA PRO A 69 17.08 5.35 -8.06
C PRO A 69 15.68 5.86 -8.37
N VAL A 70 14.89 5.11 -9.14
CA VAL A 70 13.58 5.55 -9.66
C VAL A 70 12.41 4.59 -9.38
N ALA A 71 12.67 3.37 -8.90
CA ALA A 71 11.63 2.36 -8.77
C ALA A 71 11.34 1.96 -7.32
N GLU A 72 10.06 1.83 -7.03
CA GLU A 72 9.56 1.23 -5.79
C GLU A 72 9.59 -0.30 -5.88
N TYR A 73 9.79 -0.97 -4.75
CA TYR A 73 10.05 -2.40 -4.62
C TYR A 73 8.99 -3.29 -5.29
N ASN A 74 7.71 -3.07 -5.03
CA ASN A 74 6.65 -3.94 -5.54
C ASN A 74 6.58 -3.92 -7.06
N TYR A 75 6.72 -2.73 -7.65
CA TYR A 75 6.70 -2.57 -9.11
C TYR A 75 8.06 -2.94 -9.75
N TRP A 76 9.15 -2.77 -9.01
CA TRP A 76 10.47 -3.22 -9.47
C TRP A 76 10.61 -4.74 -9.50
N CYS A 77 9.97 -5.46 -8.57
CA CYS A 77 10.01 -6.93 -8.53
C CYS A 77 9.37 -7.57 -9.77
N ASP A 78 8.28 -7.00 -10.28
CA ASP A 78 7.62 -7.47 -11.51
C ASP A 78 7.01 -6.28 -12.29
N PRO A 79 7.86 -5.49 -12.98
CA PRO A 79 7.41 -4.33 -13.72
C PRO A 79 6.56 -4.69 -14.93
N ASP A 80 6.79 -5.85 -15.54
CA ASP A 80 5.98 -6.35 -16.63
C ASP A 80 4.54 -6.59 -16.17
N ALA A 81 4.36 -7.21 -15.00
CA ALA A 81 3.04 -7.40 -14.42
C ALA A 81 2.36 -6.08 -14.08
N ALA A 82 3.08 -5.12 -13.48
CA ALA A 82 2.54 -3.80 -13.18
C ALA A 82 2.12 -3.08 -14.48
N ALA A 83 2.98 -3.07 -15.51
CA ALA A 83 2.67 -2.46 -16.79
C ALA A 83 1.43 -3.08 -17.45
N VAL A 84 1.30 -4.40 -17.43
CA VAL A 84 0.13 -5.13 -17.97
C VAL A 84 -1.14 -4.73 -17.22
N VAL A 85 -1.12 -4.67 -15.89
CA VAL A 85 -2.31 -4.31 -15.10
C VAL A 85 -2.73 -2.86 -15.38
N TYR A 86 -1.80 -1.91 -15.40
CA TYR A 86 -2.09 -0.51 -15.75
C TYR A 86 -2.68 -0.36 -17.18
N ASP A 87 -2.14 -1.09 -18.14
CA ASP A 87 -2.63 -1.07 -19.52
C ASP A 87 -4.05 -1.66 -19.64
N LEU A 88 -4.31 -2.77 -18.96
CA LEU A 88 -5.62 -3.42 -18.98
C LEU A 88 -6.68 -2.58 -18.25
N PHE A 89 -6.33 -1.93 -17.14
CA PHE A 89 -7.22 -0.99 -16.44
C PHE A 89 -7.53 0.23 -17.31
N ALA A 90 -6.52 0.78 -18.01
CA ALA A 90 -6.73 1.85 -18.99
C ALA A 90 -7.72 1.44 -20.08
N LYS A 91 -7.56 0.24 -20.67
CA LYS A 91 -8.46 -0.29 -21.71
C LYS A 91 -9.89 -0.51 -21.21
N ALA A 92 -10.04 -0.86 -19.94
CA ALA A 92 -11.34 -1.04 -19.29
C ALA A 92 -12.00 0.28 -18.84
N GLY A 93 -11.30 1.42 -18.94
CA GLY A 93 -11.77 2.69 -18.40
C GLY A 93 -11.80 2.74 -16.87
N SER A 94 -11.04 1.87 -16.23
CA SER A 94 -10.93 1.75 -14.77
C SER A 94 -9.64 2.42 -14.27
N LYS A 95 -9.60 2.74 -12.96
CA LYS A 95 -8.46 3.41 -12.34
C LYS A 95 -7.87 2.59 -11.19
N ILE A 96 -6.56 2.70 -11.03
CA ILE A 96 -5.80 2.18 -9.89
C ILE A 96 -5.49 3.33 -8.95
N HIS A 97 -5.84 3.22 -7.67
CA HIS A 97 -5.40 4.17 -6.65
C HIS A 97 -3.99 3.82 -6.21
N MET A 98 -3.02 4.62 -6.63
CA MET A 98 -1.60 4.39 -6.36
C MET A 98 -1.20 5.04 -5.03
N ILE A 99 -0.93 4.23 -4.02
CA ILE A 99 -0.32 4.62 -2.75
C ILE A 99 1.19 4.43 -2.90
N GLY A 100 1.85 5.41 -3.48
CA GLY A 100 3.27 5.37 -3.79
C GLY A 100 4.16 5.87 -2.64
N LEU A 101 5.47 5.85 -2.88
CA LEU A 101 6.47 6.32 -1.92
C LEU A 101 6.30 7.81 -1.58
N ASP A 102 5.58 8.57 -2.40
CA ASP A 102 5.29 9.99 -2.17
C ASP A 102 4.51 10.23 -0.87
N VAL A 103 3.59 9.33 -0.52
CA VAL A 103 2.79 9.42 0.71
C VAL A 103 3.27 8.43 1.79
N THR A 104 3.76 7.25 1.41
CA THR A 104 4.13 6.25 2.43
C THR A 104 5.35 6.66 3.22
N ARG A 105 6.30 7.41 2.65
CA ARG A 105 7.47 7.93 3.35
C ARG A 105 7.15 8.94 4.46
N GLU A 106 5.96 9.50 4.47
CA GLU A 106 5.49 10.35 5.57
C GLU A 106 5.01 9.53 6.77
N ILE A 107 4.79 8.22 6.58
CA ILE A 107 4.26 7.32 7.62
C ILE A 107 5.42 6.58 8.29
N VAL A 108 6.13 7.28 9.14
CA VAL A 108 7.27 6.72 9.89
C VAL A 108 6.83 6.28 11.28
N LEU A 109 6.91 4.98 11.55
CA LEU A 109 6.82 4.44 12.91
C LEU A 109 8.14 4.72 13.63
N THR A 110 8.19 5.83 14.37
CA THR A 110 9.36 6.21 15.16
C THR A 110 9.49 5.36 16.42
N PRO A 111 10.69 5.28 17.04
CA PRO A 111 10.87 4.61 18.35
C PRO A 111 9.94 5.17 19.44
N ASN A 112 9.68 6.48 19.44
CA ASN A 112 8.78 7.10 20.41
C ASN A 112 7.32 6.67 20.20
N ARG A 113 6.85 6.63 18.94
CA ARG A 113 5.50 6.12 18.63
C ARG A 113 5.35 4.66 19.03
N LEU A 114 6.36 3.85 18.77
CA LEU A 114 6.37 2.44 19.17
C LEU A 114 6.34 2.28 20.70
N GLU A 115 7.16 3.04 21.41
CA GLU A 115 7.16 3.03 22.88
C GLU A 115 5.81 3.47 23.46
N TYR A 116 5.18 4.50 22.84
CA TYR A 116 3.85 4.93 23.22
C TYR A 116 2.81 3.81 23.03
N MET A 117 2.85 3.10 21.90
CA MET A 117 1.99 1.94 21.66
C MET A 117 2.19 0.83 22.68
N CYS A 118 3.44 0.52 23.06
CA CYS A 118 3.76 -0.46 24.10
C CYS A 118 3.22 -0.08 25.47
N ARG A 119 3.14 1.20 25.79
CA ARG A 119 2.54 1.68 27.06
C ARG A 119 1.03 1.62 27.06
N LEU A 120 0.39 1.79 25.90
CA LEU A 120 -1.06 1.73 25.77
C LEU A 120 -1.57 0.29 25.73
N ASP A 121 -0.85 -0.60 25.05
CA ASP A 121 -1.15 -2.01 24.89
C ASP A 121 0.18 -2.80 24.80
N PRO A 122 0.68 -3.31 25.94
CA PRO A 122 1.97 -4.00 25.98
C PRO A 122 2.04 -5.24 25.06
N GLU A 123 0.95 -5.99 24.91
CA GLU A 123 0.92 -7.20 24.10
C GLU A 123 1.07 -6.87 22.61
N VAL A 124 0.22 -5.99 22.09
CA VAL A 124 0.25 -5.57 20.69
C VAL A 124 1.50 -4.72 20.40
N GLY A 125 1.87 -3.80 21.30
CA GLY A 125 3.06 -2.98 21.15
C GLY A 125 4.35 -3.80 21.06
N GLU A 126 4.53 -4.79 21.92
CA GLU A 126 5.69 -5.69 21.87
C GLU A 126 5.67 -6.61 20.64
N PHE A 127 4.50 -7.03 20.19
CA PHE A 127 4.39 -7.74 18.92
C PHE A 127 4.89 -6.88 17.76
N ILE A 128 4.41 -5.63 17.66
CA ILE A 128 4.84 -4.69 16.62
C ILE A 128 6.34 -4.43 16.74
N ARG A 129 6.88 -4.21 17.93
CA ARG A 129 8.32 -4.03 18.17
C ARG A 129 9.16 -5.18 17.61
N LYS A 130 8.70 -6.41 17.83
CA LYS A 130 9.42 -7.61 17.36
C LYS A 130 9.41 -7.75 15.84
N ILE A 131 8.28 -7.45 15.17
CA ILE A 131 8.18 -7.59 13.71
C ILE A 131 8.81 -6.40 12.96
N THR A 132 8.96 -5.23 13.59
CA THR A 132 9.51 -4.03 12.95
C THR A 132 10.99 -3.79 13.27
N GLY A 133 11.59 -4.50 14.23
CA GLY A 133 12.98 -4.26 14.65
C GLY A 133 13.97 -4.33 13.50
N PHE A 134 13.98 -5.42 12.74
CA PHE A 134 14.82 -5.56 11.53
C PHE A 134 14.55 -4.45 10.52
N TYR A 135 13.30 -4.04 10.35
CA TYR A 135 12.92 -3.04 9.37
C TYR A 135 13.34 -1.62 9.78
N MET A 136 13.42 -1.33 11.08
CA MET A 136 14.00 -0.08 11.60
C MET A 136 15.51 -0.01 11.32
N ASP A 137 16.24 -1.09 11.56
CA ASP A 137 17.67 -1.17 11.26
C ASP A 137 17.93 -1.00 9.75
N PHE A 138 17.13 -1.66 8.92
CA PHE A 138 17.20 -1.51 7.46
C PHE A 138 17.00 -0.06 6.99
N HIS A 139 15.97 0.63 7.51
CA HIS A 139 15.72 2.02 7.11
C HIS A 139 16.82 2.98 7.59
N TRP A 140 17.39 2.71 8.77
CA TRP A 140 18.53 3.46 9.24
C TRP A 140 19.76 3.30 8.31
N GLU A 141 20.08 2.08 7.94
CA GLU A 141 21.23 1.79 7.07
C GLU A 141 21.05 2.29 5.64
N GLN A 142 19.85 2.19 5.07
CA GLN A 142 19.61 2.51 3.68
C GLN A 142 19.19 3.96 3.43
N GLU A 143 18.41 4.56 4.33
CA GLU A 143 17.80 5.86 4.12
C GLU A 143 18.10 6.88 5.24
N GLY A 144 18.77 6.49 6.31
CA GLY A 144 19.07 7.35 7.47
C GLY A 144 17.81 7.72 8.28
N ILE A 145 16.75 6.93 8.19
CA ILE A 145 15.49 7.17 8.90
C ILE A 145 15.54 6.56 10.31
N ILE A 146 15.28 7.35 11.35
CA ILE A 146 15.11 6.86 12.72
C ILE A 146 13.69 6.34 12.89
N GLY A 147 13.49 5.05 12.63
CA GLY A 147 12.19 4.38 12.59
C GLY A 147 12.04 3.51 11.36
N CYS A 148 10.82 3.14 11.01
CA CYS A 148 10.55 2.47 9.76
C CYS A 148 9.30 3.00 9.07
N VAL A 149 9.34 3.06 7.74
CA VAL A 149 8.19 3.42 6.93
C VAL A 149 7.22 2.23 6.88
N ILE A 150 5.98 2.42 7.33
CA ILE A 150 4.96 1.37 7.32
C ILE A 150 3.99 1.59 6.16
N ASN A 151 4.37 1.09 5.00
CA ASN A 151 3.75 1.37 3.71
C ASN A 151 2.32 0.81 3.58
N ASP A 152 2.16 -0.50 3.78
CA ASP A 152 0.93 -1.25 3.50
C ASP A 152 -0.26 -0.83 4.37
N PRO A 153 -0.08 -0.56 5.67
CA PRO A 153 -1.16 -0.07 6.51
C PRO A 153 -1.80 1.24 6.01
N LEU A 154 -1.03 2.13 5.34
CA LEU A 154 -1.59 3.34 4.74
C LEU A 154 -2.56 3.02 3.59
N ALA A 155 -2.22 2.05 2.74
CA ALA A 155 -3.10 1.63 1.64
C ALA A 155 -4.43 1.07 2.16
N VAL A 156 -4.38 0.29 3.24
CA VAL A 156 -5.58 -0.23 3.93
C VAL A 156 -6.36 0.91 4.60
N ALA A 157 -5.69 1.84 5.27
CA ALA A 157 -6.33 2.99 5.90
C ALA A 157 -7.03 3.88 4.88
N TYR A 158 -6.39 4.16 3.75
CA TYR A 158 -6.98 4.89 2.63
C TYR A 158 -8.19 4.16 2.04
N PHE A 159 -8.13 2.84 1.89
CA PHE A 159 -9.29 2.06 1.43
C PHE A 159 -10.49 2.20 2.37
N ILE A 160 -10.27 2.23 3.68
CA ILE A 160 -11.34 2.38 4.69
C ILE A 160 -11.84 3.82 4.77
N ASP A 161 -10.93 4.80 4.67
CA ASP A 161 -11.23 6.24 4.75
C ASP A 161 -10.48 7.01 3.67
N ARG A 162 -11.18 7.36 2.58
CA ARG A 162 -10.62 8.07 1.42
C ARG A 162 -10.01 9.43 1.75
N SER A 163 -10.44 10.06 2.82
CA SER A 163 -9.91 11.34 3.27
C SER A 163 -8.54 11.23 3.97
N MET A 164 -8.00 10.02 4.06
CA MET A 164 -6.65 9.78 4.60
C MET A 164 -5.53 10.31 3.69
N CYS A 165 -5.74 10.26 2.38
CA CYS A 165 -4.81 10.78 1.40
C CYS A 165 -5.55 11.59 0.34
N ASP A 166 -4.87 12.57 -0.27
CA ASP A 166 -5.35 13.29 -1.45
C ASP A 166 -4.34 13.21 -2.59
N GLY A 167 -4.80 13.56 -3.80
CA GLY A 167 -4.01 13.46 -5.01
C GLY A 167 -4.80 13.81 -6.26
N PHE A 168 -4.34 13.37 -7.41
CA PHE A 168 -4.92 13.72 -8.71
C PHE A 168 -5.01 12.50 -9.63
N ASP A 169 -5.90 12.60 -10.60
CA ASP A 169 -6.06 11.58 -11.64
C ASP A 169 -5.05 11.83 -12.76
N SER A 170 -4.43 10.75 -13.27
CA SER A 170 -3.44 10.81 -14.33
C SER A 170 -3.40 9.54 -15.16
N PHE A 171 -2.88 9.65 -16.39
CA PHE A 171 -2.48 8.48 -17.13
C PHE A 171 -1.07 8.07 -16.69
N THR A 172 -0.91 6.81 -16.32
CA THR A 172 0.34 6.25 -15.79
C THR A 172 0.74 5.00 -16.55
N VAL A 173 2.03 4.85 -16.80
CA VAL A 173 2.64 3.62 -17.31
C VAL A 173 3.79 3.20 -16.41
N VAL A 174 4.17 1.92 -16.48
CA VAL A 174 5.33 1.39 -15.76
C VAL A 174 6.40 1.01 -16.79
N ALA A 175 7.62 1.50 -16.61
CA ALA A 175 8.75 1.17 -17.46
C ALA A 175 9.23 -0.27 -17.18
N THR A 176 9.38 -1.08 -18.23
CA THR A 176 9.70 -2.52 -18.09
C THR A 176 11.16 -2.84 -18.35
N ASP A 177 11.94 -1.91 -18.90
CA ASP A 177 13.34 -2.13 -19.28
C ASP A 177 14.25 -0.94 -19.02
N GLY A 178 15.53 -1.12 -19.36
CA GLY A 178 16.55 -0.09 -19.25
C GLY A 178 16.82 0.38 -17.82
N VAL A 179 17.43 1.55 -17.70
CA VAL A 179 17.82 2.15 -16.41
C VAL A 179 16.63 2.59 -15.56
N CYS A 180 15.48 2.75 -16.20
CA CYS A 180 14.22 3.16 -15.57
C CYS A 180 13.29 1.98 -15.24
N ARG A 181 13.76 0.73 -15.35
CA ARG A 181 12.93 -0.46 -15.08
C ARG A 181 12.23 -0.37 -13.72
N GLY A 182 10.92 -0.55 -13.71
CA GLY A 182 10.06 -0.45 -12.53
C GLY A 182 9.60 0.97 -12.19
N GLN A 183 10.06 1.99 -12.90
CA GLN A 183 9.61 3.37 -12.70
C GLN A 183 8.16 3.55 -13.13
N THR A 184 7.37 4.20 -12.29
CA THR A 184 6.07 4.73 -12.68
C THR A 184 6.25 6.09 -13.38
N VAL A 185 5.79 6.17 -14.63
CA VAL A 185 5.80 7.40 -15.42
C VAL A 185 4.39 7.98 -15.42
N VAL A 186 4.21 9.03 -14.65
CA VAL A 186 2.91 9.68 -14.41
C VAL A 186 2.82 10.92 -15.30
N ASP A 187 1.84 10.95 -16.21
CA ASP A 187 1.60 12.08 -17.12
C ASP A 187 0.80 13.21 -16.44
N SER A 188 1.40 13.81 -15.41
CA SER A 188 0.75 14.86 -14.61
C SER A 188 0.41 16.13 -15.38
N MET A 189 1.02 16.33 -16.55
CA MET A 189 0.80 17.48 -17.43
C MET A 189 -0.07 17.16 -18.64
N ASN A 190 -0.56 15.92 -18.72
CA ASN A 190 -1.40 15.43 -19.82
C ASN A 190 -0.77 15.62 -21.22
N PHE A 191 0.52 15.32 -21.34
CA PHE A 191 1.24 15.37 -22.62
C PHE A 191 0.69 14.36 -23.63
N TRP A 192 0.30 13.18 -23.15
CA TRP A 192 -0.22 12.11 -23.99
C TRP A 192 -1.68 12.25 -24.35
N LYS A 193 -2.41 13.17 -23.70
CA LYS A 193 -3.86 13.41 -23.90
C LYS A 193 -4.69 12.12 -23.83
N LYS A 194 -4.35 11.28 -22.85
CA LYS A 194 -5.04 10.02 -22.58
C LYS A 194 -5.95 10.14 -21.37
N GLU A 195 -7.02 9.36 -21.36
CA GLU A 195 -7.89 9.26 -20.20
C GLU A 195 -7.12 8.68 -19.00
N PRO A 196 -7.31 9.22 -17.80
CA PRO A 196 -6.64 8.74 -16.60
C PRO A 196 -6.96 7.27 -16.30
N ASN A 197 -5.92 6.47 -16.04
CA ASN A 197 -6.01 5.10 -15.57
C ASN A 197 -5.57 4.93 -14.11
N SER A 198 -5.23 6.03 -13.45
CA SER A 198 -4.79 6.01 -12.06
C SER A 198 -5.17 7.29 -11.32
N ARG A 199 -5.34 7.16 -10.00
CA ARG A 199 -5.33 8.24 -9.04
C ARG A 199 -4.02 8.17 -8.26
N ILE A 200 -3.21 9.19 -8.40
CA ILE A 200 -1.89 9.30 -7.77
C ILE A 200 -2.05 10.04 -6.45
N LEU A 201 -1.78 9.35 -5.33
CA LEU A 201 -1.85 9.96 -4.00
C LEU A 201 -0.52 10.66 -3.71
N THR A 202 -0.59 11.93 -3.31
CA THR A 202 0.58 12.80 -3.11
C THR A 202 0.59 13.52 -1.76
N GLU A 203 -0.51 13.46 -1.03
CA GLU A 203 -0.67 14.11 0.26
C GLU A 203 -1.30 13.14 1.27
N THR A 204 -0.80 13.15 2.50
CA THR A 204 -1.33 12.38 3.62
C THR A 204 -1.11 13.11 4.93
N ASP A 205 -1.91 12.78 5.95
CA ASP A 205 -1.77 13.27 7.31
C ASP A 205 -1.27 12.14 8.21
N SER A 206 0.02 12.17 8.52
CA SER A 206 0.69 11.15 9.33
C SER A 206 0.09 11.02 10.73
N GLU A 207 -0.25 12.13 11.39
CA GLU A 207 -0.82 12.09 12.75
C GLU A 207 -2.22 11.47 12.74
N ARG A 208 -3.02 11.86 11.77
CA ARG A 208 -4.34 11.26 11.55
C ARG A 208 -4.25 9.77 11.24
N PHE A 209 -3.27 9.38 10.42
CA PHE A 209 -3.03 7.97 10.12
C PHE A 209 -2.68 7.20 11.40
N PHE A 210 -1.73 7.68 12.20
CA PHE A 210 -1.32 6.98 13.42
C PHE A 210 -2.45 6.91 14.45
N ALA A 211 -3.26 7.97 14.59
CA ALA A 211 -4.45 7.92 15.44
C ALA A 211 -5.43 6.84 14.98
N PHE A 212 -5.70 6.78 13.68
CA PHE A 212 -6.57 5.76 13.07
C PHE A 212 -5.99 4.35 13.24
N PHE A 213 -4.70 4.17 12.99
CA PHE A 213 -4.01 2.89 13.12
C PHE A 213 -4.07 2.36 14.56
N MET A 214 -3.70 3.20 15.54
CA MET A 214 -3.73 2.82 16.95
C MET A 214 -5.15 2.51 17.46
N GLU A 215 -6.16 3.27 17.04
CA GLU A 215 -7.57 2.97 17.35
C GLU A 215 -7.98 1.56 16.88
N ARG A 216 -7.43 1.12 15.75
CA ARG A 216 -7.78 -0.17 15.15
C ARG A 216 -7.01 -1.35 15.75
N VAL A 217 -5.75 -1.16 16.08
CA VAL A 217 -4.87 -2.26 16.48
C VAL A 217 -4.73 -2.41 18.00
N LEU A 218 -4.79 -1.32 18.77
CA LEU A 218 -4.58 -1.36 20.22
C LEU A 218 -5.87 -1.67 21.01
N ARG A 219 -5.68 -2.28 22.18
CA ARG A 219 -6.75 -2.57 23.12
C ARG A 219 -6.41 -1.95 24.50
N LYS A 220 -7.44 -1.58 25.25
CA LYS A 220 -7.31 -1.23 26.67
C LYS A 220 -7.25 -2.51 27.51
N ASN A 221 -6.81 -2.38 28.76
CA ASN A 221 -6.73 -3.50 29.72
C ASN A 221 -8.07 -4.22 29.94
N ASP A 222 -9.20 -3.56 29.68
CA ASP A 222 -10.54 -4.13 29.77
C ASP A 222 -11.00 -4.78 28.44
N GLY A 223 -10.12 -4.84 27.43
CA GLY A 223 -10.40 -5.36 26.10
C GLY A 223 -11.14 -4.40 25.16
N SER A 224 -11.57 -3.23 25.64
CA SER A 224 -12.21 -2.22 24.79
C SER A 224 -11.18 -1.54 23.88
N ARG A 225 -11.67 -0.86 22.82
CA ARG A 225 -10.82 -0.10 21.90
C ARG A 225 -10.52 1.30 22.46
N TRP A 226 -9.34 1.79 22.16
CA TRP A 226 -9.03 3.22 22.28
C TRP A 226 -9.86 4.01 21.27
N LYS A 227 -10.17 5.28 21.62
CA LYS A 227 -10.81 6.21 20.70
C LYS A 227 -9.78 7.23 20.23
N LYS A 228 -9.96 7.72 19.00
CA LYS A 228 -9.04 8.66 18.35
C LYS A 228 -8.71 9.89 19.21
N ASP A 229 -9.69 10.44 19.91
CA ASP A 229 -9.55 11.60 20.78
C ASP A 229 -8.85 11.34 22.12
N GLU A 230 -8.56 10.09 22.45
CA GLU A 230 -7.84 9.70 23.66
C GLU A 230 -6.30 9.67 23.44
N PHE A 231 -5.81 9.78 22.20
CA PHE A 231 -4.38 9.82 21.88
C PHE A 231 -3.82 11.23 22.01
N LYS A 232 -3.51 11.63 23.25
CA LYS A 232 -3.23 13.04 23.62
C LYS A 232 -1.86 13.58 23.23
N LEU A 233 -0.91 12.81 22.78
CA LEU A 233 0.47 13.26 22.60
C LEU A 233 1.06 12.88 21.24
N LEU A 234 0.23 12.57 20.26
CA LEU A 234 0.74 12.11 18.96
C LEU A 234 1.60 13.15 18.23
N HIS A 235 1.22 14.42 18.34
CA HIS A 235 1.94 15.53 17.73
C HIS A 235 3.30 15.84 18.40
N GLU A 236 3.56 15.26 19.59
CA GLU A 236 4.84 15.39 20.30
C GLU A 236 5.77 14.18 20.09
N LEU A 237 5.32 13.15 19.38
CA LEU A 237 6.00 11.89 19.15
C LEU A 237 6.64 11.79 17.75
#